data_e1485553ddcbd7039599ee0ea480e3a2
#
_entry.id   e1485553ddcbd7039599ee0ea480e3a2
#
_cell.length_a   1.000
_cell.length_b   1.000
_cell.length_c   1.000
_cell.angle_alpha   90.00
_cell.angle_beta   90.00
_cell.angle_gamma   90.00
#
_symmetry.space_group_name_H-M   'P 1'
#
loop_
_entity.id
_entity.type
_entity.pdbx_description
1 polymer ?
#
loop_
_entity_poly.entity_id
_entity_poly.type
_entity_poly.pdbx_seq_one_letter_code
_entity_poly.pdbx_strand_id
1 'polypeptide(L)'
;FNTIKGGVIPAYGDRVTIEDVRRIFHYIGNKPSPEGLYRPLIEFVEVEAPFMVGKVSVTPLEVRHGRKMTGYLLQYAGHRIGYVPDCAGMPDETVEILKSVDVMIIDALRYRPHPAHLCLDETLALLDRIRARQSYLIHLCHDMDHATLEAGLPPSVLVSYDGLRLRL
;
A
#
# COMPACT_ATOMS: atom_id res chain seq x y z
N PHE A 1 8.33 -9.11 -17.26
CA PHE A 1 9.36 -8.59 -16.35
C PHE A 1 10.56 -9.54 -16.24
N ASN A 2 10.35 -10.83 -15.95
CA ASN A 2 11.46 -11.80 -15.85
C ASN A 2 12.30 -11.85 -17.13
N THR A 3 11.66 -11.77 -18.32
CA THR A 3 12.34 -11.78 -19.62
C THR A 3 13.14 -10.51 -19.87
N ILE A 4 12.67 -9.37 -19.35
CA ILE A 4 13.33 -8.06 -19.55
C ILE A 4 14.48 -7.88 -18.55
N LYS A 5 14.27 -8.26 -17.30
CA LYS A 5 15.26 -8.07 -16.22
C LYS A 5 16.18 -9.26 -16.00
N GLY A 6 15.83 -10.42 -16.55
CA GLY A 6 16.61 -11.67 -16.39
C GLY A 6 16.72 -12.07 -14.93
N GLY A 7 15.73 -12.80 -14.38
CA GLY A 7 15.83 -13.28 -13.02
C GLY A 7 14.50 -13.42 -12.28
N VAL A 8 14.59 -13.88 -11.05
CA VAL A 8 13.45 -14.04 -10.13
C VAL A 8 13.08 -12.68 -9.52
N ILE A 9 11.79 -12.41 -9.37
CA ILE A 9 11.28 -11.20 -8.73
C ILE A 9 10.83 -11.57 -7.32
N PRO A 10 11.41 -10.97 -6.26
CA PRO A 10 10.94 -11.19 -4.90
C PRO A 10 9.57 -10.51 -4.69
N ALA A 11 8.64 -11.23 -4.08
CA ALA A 11 7.34 -10.74 -3.64
C ALA A 11 7.23 -10.95 -2.13
N TYR A 12 7.12 -9.85 -1.41
CA TYR A 12 7.06 -9.84 0.05
C TYR A 12 5.62 -9.78 0.52
N GLY A 13 5.26 -10.57 1.51
CA GLY A 13 3.92 -10.58 2.07
C GLY A 13 3.84 -11.34 3.38
N ASP A 14 2.72 -11.20 4.08
CA ASP A 14 2.46 -12.05 5.23
C ASP A 14 2.18 -13.50 4.80
N ARG A 15 2.33 -14.42 5.74
CA ARG A 15 2.18 -15.85 5.50
C ARG A 15 0.83 -16.22 4.86
N VAL A 16 -0.26 -15.67 5.36
CA VAL A 16 -1.61 -16.01 4.88
C VAL A 16 -1.80 -15.58 3.43
N THR A 17 -1.38 -14.36 3.10
CA THR A 17 -1.42 -13.85 1.73
C THR A 17 -0.58 -14.70 0.79
N ILE A 18 0.64 -15.09 1.19
CA ILE A 18 1.52 -15.93 0.38
C ILE A 18 0.93 -17.32 0.16
N GLU A 19 0.36 -17.94 1.20
CA GLU A 19 -0.31 -19.25 1.09
C GLU A 19 -1.50 -19.18 0.13
N ASP A 20 -2.33 -18.13 0.20
CA ASP A 20 -3.45 -17.91 -0.70
C ASP A 20 -3.01 -17.71 -2.15
N VAL A 21 -1.97 -16.87 -2.38
CA VAL A 21 -1.42 -16.66 -3.73
C VAL A 21 -0.86 -17.96 -4.31
N ARG A 22 -0.11 -18.75 -3.54
CA ARG A 22 0.42 -20.04 -3.98
C ARG A 22 -0.69 -21.03 -4.34
N ARG A 23 -1.77 -21.03 -3.58
CA ARG A 23 -2.94 -21.90 -3.85
C ARG A 23 -3.67 -21.50 -5.14
N ILE A 24 -3.89 -20.21 -5.35
CA ILE A 24 -4.62 -19.69 -6.51
C ILE A 24 -3.75 -19.76 -7.77
N PHE A 25 -2.48 -19.37 -7.67
CA PHE A 25 -1.54 -19.28 -8.79
C PHE A 25 -0.44 -20.35 -8.70
N HIS A 26 -0.85 -21.61 -8.59
CA HIS A 26 0.05 -22.77 -8.40
C HIS A 26 1.12 -22.92 -9.51
N TYR A 27 0.92 -22.26 -10.67
CA TYR A 27 1.88 -22.25 -11.77
C TYR A 27 3.02 -21.22 -11.59
N ILE A 28 2.94 -20.31 -10.62
CA ILE A 28 4.02 -19.37 -10.27
C ILE A 28 5.08 -20.12 -9.45
N GLY A 29 6.35 -19.87 -9.75
CA GLY A 29 7.45 -20.48 -9.00
C GLY A 29 8.77 -19.79 -9.25
N ASN A 30 9.81 -20.24 -8.53
CA ASN A 30 11.16 -19.70 -8.61
C ASN A 30 12.09 -20.55 -9.51
N LYS A 31 11.58 -21.62 -10.13
CA LYS A 31 12.34 -22.48 -11.05
C LYS A 31 11.95 -22.18 -12.51
N PRO A 32 12.92 -22.16 -13.42
CA PRO A 32 12.66 -22.04 -14.84
C PRO A 32 11.66 -23.12 -15.32
N SER A 33 10.83 -22.75 -16.27
CA SER A 33 9.94 -23.68 -16.96
C SER A 33 10.73 -24.59 -17.91
N PRO A 34 10.22 -25.79 -18.21
CA PRO A 34 10.70 -26.53 -19.37
C PRO A 34 10.66 -25.69 -20.65
N GLU A 35 11.55 -26.00 -21.60
CA GLU A 35 11.60 -25.28 -22.88
C GLU A 35 10.22 -25.14 -23.52
N GLY A 36 9.90 -23.95 -24.00
CA GLY A 36 8.65 -23.62 -24.67
C GLY A 36 7.47 -23.21 -23.77
N LEU A 37 7.62 -23.29 -22.44
CA LEU A 37 6.58 -22.85 -21.50
C LEU A 37 7.06 -21.63 -20.71
N TYR A 38 6.33 -20.53 -20.81
CA TYR A 38 6.57 -19.34 -19.97
C TYR A 38 5.89 -19.51 -18.60
N ARG A 39 6.66 -19.27 -17.55
CA ARG A 39 6.14 -19.13 -16.17
C ARG A 39 6.67 -17.86 -15.55
N PRO A 40 5.84 -17.11 -14.79
CA PRO A 40 6.36 -16.04 -13.96
C PRO A 40 7.32 -16.61 -12.91
N LEU A 41 8.52 -16.03 -12.84
CA LEU A 41 9.53 -16.40 -11.84
C LEU A 41 9.41 -15.45 -10.66
N ILE A 42 8.70 -15.86 -9.62
CA ILE A 42 8.48 -15.08 -8.40
C ILE A 42 8.94 -15.91 -7.20
N GLU A 43 9.72 -15.28 -6.34
CA GLU A 43 10.11 -15.81 -5.03
C GLU A 43 9.24 -15.13 -3.96
N PHE A 44 8.42 -15.92 -3.27
CA PHE A 44 7.61 -15.43 -2.17
C PHE A 44 8.42 -15.41 -0.88
N VAL A 45 8.55 -14.22 -0.29
CA VAL A 45 9.29 -13.97 0.96
C VAL A 45 8.29 -13.59 2.05
N GLU A 46 8.18 -14.43 3.07
CA GLU A 46 7.32 -14.16 4.23
C GLU A 46 7.96 -13.08 5.10
N VAL A 47 7.18 -12.08 5.50
CA VAL A 47 7.62 -10.97 6.34
C VAL A 47 6.63 -10.69 7.47
N GLU A 48 7.13 -10.71 8.70
CA GLU A 48 6.38 -10.40 9.92
C GLU A 48 6.99 -9.24 10.72
N ALA A 49 8.19 -8.82 10.34
CA ALA A 49 9.00 -7.80 11.00
C ALA A 49 9.58 -6.84 9.95
N PRO A 50 10.16 -5.70 10.35
CA PRO A 50 10.84 -4.80 9.42
C PRO A 50 11.93 -5.53 8.62
N PHE A 51 11.99 -5.24 7.32
CA PHE A 51 12.94 -5.84 6.38
C PHE A 51 13.48 -4.79 5.40
N MET A 52 14.49 -5.18 4.62
CA MET A 52 15.13 -4.28 3.65
C MET A 52 14.80 -4.69 2.21
N VAL A 53 14.44 -3.72 1.39
CA VAL A 53 14.35 -3.86 -0.07
C VAL A 53 15.38 -2.90 -0.69
N GLY A 54 16.52 -3.44 -1.06
CA GLY A 54 17.67 -2.62 -1.44
C GLY A 54 18.11 -1.73 -0.27
N LYS A 55 17.99 -0.41 -0.43
CA LYS A 55 18.32 0.58 0.62
C LYS A 55 17.10 1.06 1.40
N VAL A 56 15.90 0.62 1.05
CA VAL A 56 14.64 1.02 1.70
C VAL A 56 14.35 0.09 2.86
N SER A 57 14.18 0.64 4.05
CA SER A 57 13.61 -0.09 5.19
C SER A 57 12.10 -0.12 5.04
N VAL A 58 11.50 -1.29 5.16
CA VAL A 58 10.06 -1.54 5.04
C VAL A 58 9.55 -2.11 6.36
N THR A 59 8.63 -1.41 7.01
CA THR A 59 7.96 -1.88 8.23
C THR A 59 6.52 -2.26 7.90
N PRO A 60 6.13 -3.54 8.02
CA PRO A 60 4.73 -3.94 7.91
C PRO A 60 3.89 -3.33 9.03
N LEU A 61 2.71 -2.84 8.68
CA LEU A 61 1.77 -2.19 9.59
C LEU A 61 0.45 -2.94 9.59
N GLU A 62 -0.09 -3.20 10.77
CA GLU A 62 -1.41 -3.79 10.88
C GLU A 62 -2.49 -2.77 10.49
N VAL A 63 -3.37 -3.17 9.56
CA VAL A 63 -4.58 -2.41 9.21
C VAL A 63 -5.78 -3.36 9.11
N ARG A 64 -6.98 -2.83 9.20
CA ARG A 64 -8.24 -3.57 9.11
C ARG A 64 -8.87 -3.36 7.73
N HIS A 65 -9.31 -4.44 7.09
CA HIS A 65 -10.03 -4.42 5.81
C HIS A 65 -10.94 -5.65 5.73
N GLY A 66 -12.00 -5.68 6.54
CA GLY A 66 -12.81 -6.88 6.76
C GLY A 66 -12.05 -8.05 7.45
N ARG A 67 -10.76 -8.16 7.21
CA ARG A 67 -9.78 -9.06 7.84
C ARG A 67 -8.49 -8.28 8.14
N LYS A 68 -7.53 -8.92 8.81
CA LYS A 68 -6.19 -8.35 8.98
C LYS A 68 -5.54 -8.15 7.61
N MET A 69 -5.04 -6.96 7.36
CA MET A 69 -4.31 -6.57 6.17
C MET A 69 -3.01 -5.89 6.56
N THR A 70 -2.13 -5.69 5.60
CA THR A 70 -0.82 -5.09 5.83
C THR A 70 -0.68 -3.80 5.04
N GLY A 71 -0.52 -2.68 5.74
CA GLY A 71 0.05 -1.45 5.22
C GLY A 71 1.57 -1.46 5.38
N TYR A 72 2.25 -0.42 4.94
CA TYR A 72 3.71 -0.32 5.01
C TYR A 72 4.17 1.09 5.38
N LEU A 73 5.17 1.16 6.27
CA LEU A 73 6.02 2.34 6.41
C LEU A 73 7.30 2.09 5.62
N LEU A 74 7.60 2.96 4.65
CA LEU A 74 8.82 2.93 3.86
C LEU A 74 9.77 4.04 4.35
N GLN A 75 11.04 3.71 4.56
CA GLN A 75 12.03 4.67 5.04
C GLN A 75 13.31 4.60 4.22
N TYR A 76 13.77 5.76 3.75
CA TYR A 76 15.03 5.89 3.02
C TYR A 76 15.59 7.32 3.13
N ALA A 77 16.89 7.46 3.37
CA ALA A 77 17.61 8.74 3.42
C ALA A 77 16.95 9.80 4.33
N GLY A 78 16.35 9.39 5.43
CA GLY A 78 15.66 10.27 6.37
C GLY A 78 14.19 10.55 6.04
N HIS A 79 13.72 10.16 4.87
CA HIS A 79 12.31 10.29 4.47
C HIS A 79 11.47 9.11 4.92
N ARG A 80 10.20 9.39 5.23
CA ARG A 80 9.21 8.43 5.74
C ARG A 80 7.93 8.51 4.92
N ILE A 81 7.50 7.37 4.36
CA ILE A 81 6.28 7.25 3.55
C ILE A 81 5.38 6.18 4.15
N GLY A 82 4.16 6.55 4.53
CA GLY A 82 3.10 5.60 4.87
C GLY A 82 2.33 5.19 3.60
N TYR A 83 2.13 3.89 3.40
CA TYR A 83 1.38 3.34 2.26
C TYR A 83 0.32 2.37 2.76
N VAL A 84 -0.94 2.78 2.71
CA VAL A 84 -2.10 2.04 3.21
C VAL A 84 -3.23 2.09 2.17
N PRO A 85 -3.15 1.26 1.11
CA PRO A 85 -4.05 1.35 -0.03
C PRO A 85 -5.46 0.82 0.22
N ASP A 86 -5.62 -0.11 1.16
CA ASP A 86 -6.89 -0.75 1.51
C ASP A 86 -7.06 -0.74 3.02
N CYS A 87 -8.02 0.02 3.53
CA CYS A 87 -8.15 0.22 4.96
C CYS A 87 -9.59 0.57 5.38
N ALA A 88 -10.14 -0.14 6.35
CA ALA A 88 -11.35 0.24 7.08
C ALA A 88 -11.04 0.85 8.45
N GLY A 89 -9.75 0.96 8.79
CA GLY A 89 -9.24 1.50 10.03
C GLY A 89 -7.91 0.85 10.42
N MET A 90 -7.24 1.44 11.39
CA MET A 90 -5.98 0.92 11.91
C MET A 90 -5.92 1.04 13.43
N PRO A 91 -5.14 0.18 14.12
CA PRO A 91 -4.86 0.31 15.55
C PRO A 91 -4.17 1.62 15.90
N ASP A 92 -4.30 2.08 17.13
CA ASP A 92 -3.65 3.30 17.60
C ASP A 92 -2.11 3.20 17.49
N GLU A 93 -1.53 2.04 17.71
CA GLU A 93 -0.10 1.78 17.54
C GLU A 93 0.35 2.05 16.10
N THR A 94 -0.44 1.66 15.11
CA THR A 94 -0.15 1.94 13.69
C THR A 94 -0.23 3.44 13.41
N VAL A 95 -1.22 4.14 13.98
CA VAL A 95 -1.31 5.61 13.86
C VAL A 95 -0.08 6.29 14.46
N GLU A 96 0.37 5.85 15.65
CA GLU A 96 1.58 6.39 16.29
C GLU A 96 2.84 6.19 15.44
N ILE A 97 2.99 5.00 14.82
CA ILE A 97 4.12 4.73 13.91
C ILE A 97 4.08 5.66 12.69
N LEU A 98 2.89 5.98 12.17
CA LEU A 98 2.70 6.82 10.99
C LEU A 98 2.72 8.31 11.30
N LYS A 99 2.76 8.72 12.57
CA LYS A 99 2.78 10.15 12.93
C LYS A 99 3.93 10.90 12.26
N SER A 100 3.58 12.07 11.71
CA SER A 100 4.51 13.01 11.09
C SER A 100 5.36 12.39 9.98
N VAL A 101 4.82 11.42 9.21
CA VAL A 101 5.47 10.95 7.98
C VAL A 101 5.51 12.08 6.95
N ASP A 102 6.52 12.08 6.08
CA ASP A 102 6.62 13.09 5.01
C ASP A 102 5.48 12.95 4.02
N VAL A 103 5.15 11.72 3.66
CA VAL A 103 4.05 11.40 2.74
C VAL A 103 3.18 10.29 3.32
N MET A 104 1.87 10.47 3.25
CA MET A 104 0.88 9.43 3.50
C MET A 104 0.08 9.14 2.25
N ILE A 105 0.06 7.88 1.80
CA ILE A 105 -0.77 7.39 0.70
C ILE A 105 -1.82 6.46 1.31
N ILE A 106 -3.10 6.82 1.17
CA ILE A 106 -4.16 6.17 1.95
C ILE A 106 -5.47 6.02 1.16
N ASP A 107 -6.21 4.96 1.48
CA ASP A 107 -7.56 4.67 1.00
C ASP A 107 -8.55 5.79 1.33
N ALA A 108 -9.41 6.14 0.35
CA ALA A 108 -10.58 6.99 0.52
C ALA A 108 -11.65 6.59 -0.50
N LEU A 109 -12.27 5.43 -0.30
CA LEU A 109 -13.07 4.77 -1.33
C LEU A 109 -14.21 5.63 -1.88
N ARG A 110 -14.98 6.29 -1.00
CA ARG A 110 -16.20 7.02 -1.38
C ARG A 110 -16.65 8.00 -0.29
N TYR A 111 -17.69 8.82 -0.57
CA TYR A 111 -18.26 9.74 0.41
C TYR A 111 -19.04 9.04 1.52
N ARG A 112 -19.73 7.93 1.23
CA ARG A 112 -20.58 7.20 2.18
C ARG A 112 -19.79 6.10 2.90
N PRO A 113 -20.09 5.77 4.17
CA PRO A 113 -19.43 4.69 4.90
C PRO A 113 -19.44 3.36 4.16
N HIS A 114 -18.36 2.59 4.31
CA HIS A 114 -18.19 1.26 3.73
C HIS A 114 -17.66 0.26 4.79
N PRO A 115 -18.14 -1.00 4.82
CA PRO A 115 -17.75 -1.94 5.88
C PRO A 115 -16.28 -2.37 5.83
N ALA A 116 -15.62 -2.27 4.69
CA ALA A 116 -14.23 -2.71 4.49
C ALA A 116 -13.24 -1.60 4.11
N HIS A 117 -13.70 -0.40 3.80
CA HIS A 117 -12.87 0.74 3.40
C HIS A 117 -13.24 2.00 4.16
N LEU A 118 -12.30 2.93 4.25
CA LEU A 118 -12.56 4.26 4.76
C LEU A 118 -13.43 5.06 3.76
N CYS A 119 -14.40 5.78 4.25
CA CYS A 119 -15.00 6.88 3.50
C CYS A 119 -14.16 8.16 3.67
N LEU A 120 -14.45 9.19 2.85
CA LEU A 120 -13.66 10.42 2.85
C LEU A 120 -13.53 11.05 4.25
N ASP A 121 -14.64 11.20 4.97
CA ASP A 121 -14.63 11.82 6.31
C ASP A 121 -13.80 11.03 7.31
N GLU A 122 -13.87 9.71 7.28
CA GLU A 122 -13.08 8.82 8.13
C GLU A 122 -11.59 8.92 7.78
N THR A 123 -11.26 9.00 6.48
CA THR A 123 -9.88 9.20 6.03
C THR A 123 -9.34 10.54 6.50
N LEU A 124 -10.08 11.62 6.35
CA LEU A 124 -9.66 12.96 6.80
C LEU A 124 -9.46 13.01 8.31
N ALA A 125 -10.37 12.42 9.10
CA ALA A 125 -10.23 12.31 10.56
C ALA A 125 -8.96 11.52 10.96
N LEU A 126 -8.64 10.47 10.23
CA LEU A 126 -7.42 9.68 10.46
C LEU A 126 -6.15 10.46 10.08
N LEU A 127 -6.18 11.20 8.97
CA LEU A 127 -5.07 12.06 8.54
C LEU A 127 -4.80 13.18 9.53
N ASP A 128 -5.83 13.76 10.17
CA ASP A 128 -5.66 14.76 11.24
C ASP A 128 -4.92 14.17 12.46
N ARG A 129 -5.10 12.88 12.76
CA ARG A 129 -4.35 12.17 13.82
C ARG A 129 -2.92 11.88 13.41
N ILE A 130 -2.69 11.45 12.15
CA ILE A 130 -1.37 11.10 11.61
C ILE A 130 -0.50 12.35 11.43
N ARG A 131 -1.08 13.45 10.98
CA ARG A 131 -0.39 14.73 10.72
C ARG A 131 0.79 14.57 9.77
N ALA A 132 0.58 13.84 8.67
CA ALA A 132 1.56 13.76 7.60
C ALA A 132 1.82 15.16 6.99
N ARG A 133 3.04 15.38 6.51
CA ARG A 133 3.37 16.63 5.83
C ARG A 133 2.57 16.82 4.55
N GLN A 134 2.36 15.73 3.79
CA GLN A 134 1.53 15.67 2.60
C GLN A 134 0.81 14.32 2.53
N SER A 135 -0.46 14.33 2.15
CA SER A 135 -1.26 13.11 2.00
C SER A 135 -1.81 12.99 0.59
N TYR A 136 -1.92 11.76 0.10
CA TYR A 136 -2.47 11.43 -1.21
C TYR A 136 -3.57 10.39 -1.07
N LEU A 137 -4.76 10.74 -1.54
CA LEU A 137 -5.90 9.84 -1.56
C LEU A 137 -5.83 8.92 -2.78
N ILE A 138 -6.05 7.63 -2.55
CA ILE A 138 -6.10 6.59 -3.57
C ILE A 138 -7.35 5.74 -3.41
N HIS A 139 -7.55 4.75 -4.29
CA HIS A 139 -8.66 3.79 -4.24
C HIS A 139 -10.05 4.44 -4.40
N LEU A 140 -10.13 5.56 -5.11
CA LEU A 140 -11.36 6.32 -5.31
C LEU A 140 -12.35 5.56 -6.21
N CYS A 141 -13.61 5.51 -5.82
CA CYS A 141 -14.66 4.96 -6.68
C CYS A 141 -15.13 5.99 -7.74
N HIS A 142 -15.89 5.51 -8.70
CA HIS A 142 -16.39 6.32 -9.83
C HIS A 142 -17.33 7.48 -9.44
N ASP A 143 -17.86 7.49 -8.22
CA ASP A 143 -18.70 8.58 -7.71
C ASP A 143 -17.90 9.81 -7.28
N MET A 144 -16.57 9.72 -7.23
CA MET A 144 -15.67 10.76 -6.75
C MET A 144 -14.96 11.43 -7.94
N ASP A 145 -15.54 12.50 -8.46
CA ASP A 145 -14.90 13.32 -9.49
C ASP A 145 -13.63 13.98 -8.93
N HIS A 146 -12.51 13.79 -9.63
CA HIS A 146 -11.18 14.21 -9.17
C HIS A 146 -11.11 15.72 -8.86
N ALA A 147 -11.58 16.57 -9.78
CA ALA A 147 -11.46 18.01 -9.64
C ALA A 147 -12.38 18.54 -8.52
N THR A 148 -13.59 18.00 -8.43
CA THR A 148 -14.56 18.35 -7.38
C THR A 148 -14.05 17.94 -6.01
N LEU A 149 -13.50 16.73 -5.89
CA LEU A 149 -12.91 16.23 -4.65
C LEU A 149 -11.74 17.11 -4.22
N GLU A 150 -10.78 17.34 -5.10
CA GLU A 150 -9.56 18.10 -4.81
C GLU A 150 -9.85 19.53 -4.36
N ALA A 151 -10.85 20.19 -4.95
CA ALA A 151 -11.27 21.53 -4.57
C ALA A 151 -11.83 21.64 -3.13
N GLY A 152 -12.33 20.53 -2.57
CA GLY A 152 -12.88 20.46 -1.21
C GLY A 152 -11.91 19.97 -0.14
N LEU A 153 -10.68 19.58 -0.51
CA LEU A 153 -9.72 19.00 0.43
C LEU A 153 -8.88 20.06 1.17
N PRO A 154 -8.38 19.73 2.38
CA PRO A 154 -7.37 20.57 3.04
C PRO A 154 -6.10 20.68 2.19
N PRO A 155 -5.31 21.77 2.29
CA PRO A 155 -4.12 21.99 1.45
C PRO A 155 -3.03 20.91 1.53
N SER A 156 -3.00 20.14 2.63
CA SER A 156 -2.07 19.02 2.83
C SER A 156 -2.59 17.68 2.29
N VAL A 157 -3.78 17.65 1.68
CA VAL A 157 -4.39 16.44 1.15
C VAL A 157 -4.69 16.64 -0.33
N LEU A 158 -4.16 15.77 -1.16
CA LEU A 158 -4.30 15.80 -2.62
C LEU A 158 -4.91 14.50 -3.12
N VAL A 159 -5.50 14.54 -4.31
CA VAL A 159 -5.95 13.35 -5.02
C VAL A 159 -4.82 12.82 -5.90
N SER A 160 -4.54 11.52 -5.82
CA SER A 160 -3.54 10.90 -6.69
C SER A 160 -4.09 10.62 -8.10
N TYR A 161 -3.20 10.45 -9.05
CA TYR A 161 -3.52 10.07 -10.44
C TYR A 161 -2.40 9.22 -11.04
N ASP A 162 -2.72 8.48 -12.09
CA ASP A 162 -1.75 7.60 -12.76
C ASP A 162 -0.59 8.40 -13.36
N GLY A 163 0.62 8.01 -13.00
CA GLY A 163 1.84 8.70 -13.43
C GLY A 163 2.31 9.83 -12.50
N LEU A 164 1.61 10.10 -11.39
CA LEU A 164 2.07 11.04 -10.36
C LEU A 164 3.48 10.67 -9.88
N ARG A 165 4.36 11.66 -9.83
CA ARG A 165 5.74 11.51 -9.32
C ARG A 165 5.99 12.46 -8.18
N LEU A 166 6.43 11.90 -7.05
CA LEU A 166 6.80 12.67 -5.86
C LEU A 166 8.32 12.79 -5.78
N ARG A 167 8.79 13.95 -5.38
CA ARG A 167 10.21 14.20 -5.04
C ARG A 167 10.27 14.58 -3.57
N LEU A 168 11.07 13.83 -2.79
CA LEU A 168 11.29 14.03 -1.37
C LEU A 168 12.70 14.57 -1.10
#